data_6b73246760994559bbe98e007306859e
#
_entry.id   6b73246760994559bbe98e007306859e
#
_cell.length_a   1.000
_cell.length_b   1.000
_cell.length_c   1.000
_cell.angle_alpha   90.00
_cell.angle_beta   90.00
_cell.angle_gamma   90.00
#
_symmetry.space_group_name_H-M   'P 1'
#
loop_
_entity.id
_entity.type
_entity.pdbx_description
1 polymer ?
#
loop_
_entity_poly.entity_id
_entity_poly.type
_entity_poly.pdbx_seq_one_letter_code
_entity_poly.pdbx_strand_id
1 'polypeptide(L)'
;MDGQNERNRKARHYDRVKTIDGILENNKTCPEETLLQLGNIDGTVSADVLAQISAEYFEEFNKRYGSHVHILDWALHLDEATPHIHERHVFDALNQYGELCPQQDKALEELGFELPKPNEKKGKHNNRKMVFDDECRKLFISICQKQGLNIDIEPVYGGVSYLEKQDFIIMNQQKRIDEKQAVLDGLMMKIEDVNVVVEKAVDLAYEKACEVVTERVKEETVKHDVDVVKDYGELLQKQPKEKLSDSSKSVASKVVNAIVFRLEKASQVFLGNIISALNEPKNK
;
A
#
# COMPACT_ATOMS: atom_id res chain seq x y z
N MET A 1 5.67 -38.80 7.69
CA MET A 1 4.62 -39.09 6.71
C MET A 1 4.62 -40.56 6.30
N ASP A 2 5.74 -41.11 5.87
CA ASP A 2 5.81 -42.46 5.27
C ASP A 2 5.40 -43.57 6.24
N GLY A 3 5.91 -43.56 7.49
CA GLY A 3 5.54 -44.56 8.49
C GLY A 3 4.05 -44.58 8.82
N GLN A 4 3.39 -43.42 8.89
CA GLN A 4 1.96 -43.34 9.11
C GLN A 4 1.17 -43.82 7.88
N ASN A 5 1.62 -43.48 6.69
CA ASN A 5 1.00 -43.95 5.44
C ASN A 5 1.13 -45.44 5.28
N GLU A 6 2.26 -46.02 5.65
CA GLU A 6 2.45 -47.47 5.64
C GLU A 6 1.51 -48.17 6.62
N ARG A 7 1.37 -47.66 7.85
CA ARG A 7 0.40 -48.20 8.84
C ARG A 7 -1.03 -48.11 8.32
N ASN A 8 -1.42 -46.98 7.73
CA ASN A 8 -2.75 -46.80 7.17
C ASN A 8 -3.01 -47.77 6.02
N ARG A 9 -2.03 -47.99 5.13
CA ARG A 9 -2.14 -49.00 4.06
C ARG A 9 -2.29 -50.42 4.59
N LYS A 10 -1.46 -50.80 5.60
CA LYS A 10 -1.55 -52.10 6.28
C LYS A 10 -2.90 -52.32 6.95
N ALA A 11 -3.47 -51.25 7.54
CA ALA A 11 -4.79 -51.31 8.17
C ALA A 11 -5.95 -51.11 7.17
N ARG A 12 -5.68 -51.02 5.86
CA ARG A 12 -6.64 -50.74 4.78
C ARG A 12 -7.43 -49.42 4.93
N HIS A 13 -6.87 -48.45 5.64
CA HIS A 13 -7.41 -47.10 5.78
C HIS A 13 -6.83 -46.18 4.68
N TYR A 14 -7.19 -46.43 3.44
CA TYR A 14 -6.67 -45.72 2.27
C TYR A 14 -7.12 -44.25 2.25
N ASP A 15 -8.28 -43.94 2.83
CA ASP A 15 -8.83 -42.60 3.05
C ASP A 15 -7.96 -41.73 3.97
N ARG A 16 -7.09 -42.34 4.77
CA ARG A 16 -6.18 -41.67 5.71
C ARG A 16 -4.74 -41.59 5.21
N VAL A 17 -4.48 -42.08 4.00
CA VAL A 17 -3.14 -41.93 3.38
C VAL A 17 -2.96 -40.48 2.92
N LYS A 18 -1.98 -39.80 3.49
CA LYS A 18 -1.69 -38.42 3.21
C LYS A 18 -0.71 -38.28 2.04
N THR A 19 -0.96 -37.32 1.17
CA THR A 19 -0.02 -36.87 0.14
C THR A 19 0.60 -35.54 0.57
N ILE A 20 1.66 -35.11 -0.09
CA ILE A 20 2.28 -33.78 0.14
C ILE A 20 1.24 -32.70 -0.16
N ASP A 21 0.56 -32.79 -1.29
CA ASP A 21 -0.48 -31.84 -1.67
C ASP A 21 -1.60 -31.77 -0.62
N GLY A 22 -2.08 -32.95 -0.14
CA GLY A 22 -3.10 -32.97 0.91
C GLY A 22 -2.64 -32.44 2.28
N ILE A 23 -1.32 -32.37 2.53
CA ILE A 23 -0.76 -31.69 3.70
C ILE A 23 -0.75 -30.17 3.47
N LEU A 24 -0.35 -29.73 2.28
CA LEU A 24 -0.27 -28.32 1.92
C LEU A 24 -1.64 -27.66 1.75
N GLU A 25 -2.65 -28.41 1.33
CA GLU A 25 -4.03 -27.93 1.19
C GLU A 25 -4.81 -27.88 2.51
N ASN A 26 -4.31 -28.50 3.56
CA ASN A 26 -5.02 -28.57 4.84
C ASN A 26 -4.58 -27.45 5.77
N ASN A 27 -5.51 -26.55 6.12
CA ASN A 27 -5.30 -25.37 6.97
C ASN A 27 -4.65 -25.63 8.35
N LYS A 28 -4.58 -26.91 8.78
CA LYS A 28 -3.94 -27.27 10.07
C LYS A 28 -2.55 -27.86 9.91
N THR A 29 -2.12 -28.09 8.70
CA THR A 29 -0.84 -28.74 8.39
C THR A 29 -0.03 -28.00 7.33
N CYS A 30 -0.65 -27.10 6.56
CA CYS A 30 0.05 -26.22 5.63
C CYS A 30 0.89 -25.20 6.41
N PRO A 31 1.93 -24.65 5.79
CA PRO A 31 2.57 -23.44 6.31
C PRO A 31 1.54 -22.31 6.46
N GLU A 32 1.57 -21.64 7.60
CA GLU A 32 0.79 -20.43 7.83
C GLU A 32 1.60 -19.20 7.46
N GLU A 33 0.92 -18.14 7.09
CA GLU A 33 1.54 -16.86 6.76
C GLU A 33 1.11 -15.79 7.76
N THR A 34 2.09 -15.04 8.24
CA THR A 34 1.88 -13.86 9.09
C THR A 34 2.35 -12.61 8.37
N LEU A 35 1.52 -11.57 8.42
CA LEU A 35 1.86 -10.26 7.90
C LEU A 35 2.28 -9.33 9.05
N LEU A 36 3.50 -8.82 9.00
CA LEU A 36 4.00 -7.80 9.94
C LEU A 36 4.07 -6.45 9.23
N GLN A 37 3.24 -5.51 9.64
CA GLN A 37 3.18 -4.16 9.10
C GLN A 37 3.01 -3.14 10.23
N LEU A 38 3.70 -2.01 10.12
CA LEU A 38 3.61 -0.90 11.07
C LEU A 38 3.15 0.37 10.34
N GLY A 39 1.93 0.79 10.64
CA GLY A 39 1.27 1.91 9.97
C GLY A 39 0.40 1.50 8.80
N ASN A 40 0.02 2.49 8.01
CA ASN A 40 -0.87 2.36 6.86
C ASN A 40 -0.46 3.36 5.76
N ILE A 41 -1.33 3.60 4.77
CA ILE A 41 -1.09 4.55 3.67
C ILE A 41 -0.90 6.01 4.13
N ASP A 42 -1.44 6.37 5.31
CA ASP A 42 -1.37 7.73 5.87
C ASP A 42 -0.09 7.97 6.67
N GLY A 43 0.59 6.90 7.08
CA GLY A 43 1.87 6.97 7.77
C GLY A 43 2.41 5.59 8.13
N THR A 44 3.68 5.39 7.90
CA THR A 44 4.38 4.13 8.15
C THR A 44 5.80 4.39 8.66
N VAL A 45 6.42 3.37 9.27
CA VAL A 45 7.84 3.40 9.60
C VAL A 45 8.69 3.13 8.35
N SER A 46 9.97 3.47 8.41
CA SER A 46 10.90 3.10 7.34
C SER A 46 11.10 1.57 7.28
N ALA A 47 11.49 1.08 6.11
CA ALA A 47 11.81 -0.33 5.91
C ALA A 47 12.89 -0.85 6.88
N ASP A 48 13.92 -0.04 7.16
CA ASP A 48 15.01 -0.40 8.07
C ASP A 48 14.51 -0.57 9.50
N VAL A 49 13.62 0.32 9.96
CA VAL A 49 13.01 0.23 11.30
C VAL A 49 12.12 -1.02 11.40
N LEU A 50 11.30 -1.28 10.38
CA LEU A 50 10.48 -2.50 10.34
C LEU A 50 11.35 -3.76 10.35
N ALA A 51 12.42 -3.79 9.55
CA ALA A 51 13.34 -4.93 9.49
C ALA A 51 14.03 -5.17 10.84
N GLN A 52 14.50 -4.12 11.52
CA GLN A 52 15.13 -4.23 12.83
C GLN A 52 14.17 -4.76 13.91
N ILE A 53 12.95 -4.23 13.97
CA ILE A 53 11.90 -4.68 14.89
C ILE A 53 11.54 -6.13 14.62
N SER A 54 11.38 -6.50 13.36
CA SER A 54 11.02 -7.86 12.98
C SER A 54 12.13 -8.86 13.26
N ALA A 55 13.40 -8.48 13.09
CA ALA A 55 14.53 -9.32 13.48
C ALA A 55 14.51 -9.62 15.00
N GLU A 56 14.32 -8.61 15.85
CA GLU A 56 14.19 -8.79 17.30
C GLU A 56 12.96 -9.65 17.64
N TYR A 57 11.85 -9.45 16.92
CA TYR A 57 10.66 -10.26 17.10
C TYR A 57 10.91 -11.74 16.74
N PHE A 58 11.55 -12.04 15.62
CA PHE A 58 11.85 -13.42 15.22
C PHE A 58 12.81 -14.12 16.19
N GLU A 59 13.77 -13.41 16.75
CA GLU A 59 14.63 -13.95 17.82
C GLU A 59 13.83 -14.33 19.05
N GLU A 60 13.00 -13.41 19.57
CA GLU A 60 12.16 -13.66 20.73
C GLU A 60 11.08 -14.72 20.47
N PHE A 61 10.49 -14.72 19.27
CA PHE A 61 9.53 -15.72 18.82
C PHE A 61 10.18 -17.12 18.83
N ASN A 62 11.35 -17.26 18.23
CA ASN A 62 12.06 -18.53 18.20
C ASN A 62 12.48 -19.03 19.59
N LYS A 63 12.90 -18.14 20.49
CA LYS A 63 13.18 -18.50 21.87
C LYS A 63 11.96 -19.06 22.61
N ARG A 64 10.78 -18.48 22.38
CA ARG A 64 9.55 -18.85 23.09
C ARG A 64 8.89 -20.09 22.50
N TYR A 65 8.83 -20.15 21.16
CA TYR A 65 7.96 -21.08 20.45
C TYR A 65 8.71 -22.04 19.51
N GLY A 66 10.01 -21.84 19.30
CA GLY A 66 10.82 -22.59 18.33
C GLY A 66 10.96 -24.08 18.64
N SER A 67 10.48 -24.56 19.79
CA SER A 67 10.37 -26.00 20.06
C SER A 67 9.27 -26.70 19.23
N HIS A 68 8.25 -25.94 18.78
CA HIS A 68 7.08 -26.46 18.08
C HIS A 68 6.58 -25.60 16.93
N VAL A 69 7.14 -24.38 16.76
CA VAL A 69 6.80 -23.46 15.68
C VAL A 69 8.07 -23.04 14.97
N HIS A 70 8.17 -23.40 13.70
CA HIS A 70 9.38 -23.20 12.92
C HIS A 70 9.13 -22.19 11.81
N ILE A 71 9.83 -21.05 11.86
CA ILE A 71 9.85 -20.08 10.76
C ILE A 71 10.60 -20.69 9.60
N LEU A 72 9.96 -20.77 8.43
CA LEU A 72 10.51 -21.32 7.20
C LEU A 72 11.27 -20.28 6.41
N ASP A 73 10.63 -19.14 6.22
CA ASP A 73 11.17 -17.98 5.52
C ASP A 73 10.42 -16.71 5.90
N TRP A 74 10.98 -15.59 5.49
CA TRP A 74 10.30 -14.29 5.52
C TRP A 74 10.84 -13.40 4.39
N ALA A 75 10.00 -12.48 3.92
CA ALA A 75 10.34 -11.53 2.86
C ALA A 75 9.84 -10.13 3.21
N LEU A 76 10.72 -9.14 3.10
CA LEU A 76 10.36 -7.73 3.22
C LEU A 76 9.92 -7.21 1.85
N HIS A 77 8.68 -6.76 1.75
CA HIS A 77 8.10 -6.18 0.56
C HIS A 77 8.17 -4.65 0.61
N LEU A 78 8.70 -4.05 -0.46
CA LEU A 78 8.91 -2.61 -0.63
C LEU A 78 8.23 -2.06 -1.89
N ASP A 79 7.58 -2.91 -2.63
CA ASP A 79 6.90 -2.58 -3.90
C ASP A 79 5.47 -2.07 -3.72
N GLU A 80 4.97 -2.10 -2.49
CA GLU A 80 3.66 -1.55 -2.11
C GLU A 80 3.81 -0.23 -1.35
N ALA A 81 2.67 0.45 -1.14
CA ALA A 81 2.65 1.78 -0.49
C ALA A 81 3.18 1.77 0.95
N THR A 82 3.15 0.62 1.62
CA THR A 82 3.56 0.44 3.01
C THR A 82 4.53 -0.73 3.11
N PRO A 83 5.75 -0.57 3.66
CA PRO A 83 6.66 -1.68 3.92
C PRO A 83 6.00 -2.72 4.83
N HIS A 84 6.09 -3.98 4.45
CA HIS A 84 5.55 -5.08 5.25
C HIS A 84 6.38 -6.35 5.05
N ILE A 85 6.28 -7.26 6.02
CA ILE A 85 6.97 -8.55 5.98
C ILE A 85 5.95 -9.66 5.94
N HIS A 86 6.11 -10.54 4.98
CA HIS A 86 5.46 -11.85 4.95
C HIS A 86 6.39 -12.85 5.62
N GLU A 87 5.93 -13.51 6.67
CA GLU A 87 6.63 -14.57 7.37
C GLU A 87 5.82 -15.86 7.24
N ARG A 88 6.47 -16.98 6.98
CA ARG A 88 5.82 -18.29 6.92
C ARG A 88 6.40 -19.24 7.94
N HIS A 89 5.51 -19.92 8.66
CA HIS A 89 5.87 -20.88 9.69
C HIS A 89 5.02 -22.16 9.63
N VAL A 90 5.50 -23.19 10.30
CA VAL A 90 4.80 -24.47 10.48
C VAL A 90 4.78 -24.86 11.94
N PHE A 91 3.74 -25.56 12.32
CA PHE A 91 3.59 -26.18 13.64
C PHE A 91 3.90 -27.66 13.57
N ASP A 92 4.66 -28.17 14.54
CA ASP A 92 4.89 -29.60 14.65
C ASP A 92 4.69 -30.13 16.06
N ALA A 93 4.35 -31.40 16.14
CA ALA A 93 4.29 -32.14 17.39
C ALA A 93 4.49 -33.64 17.12
N LEU A 94 4.86 -34.39 18.15
CA LEU A 94 4.97 -35.84 18.06
C LEU A 94 3.57 -36.49 17.99
N ASN A 95 3.35 -37.37 17.03
CA ASN A 95 2.15 -38.16 17.00
C ASN A 95 2.20 -39.32 18.06
N GLN A 96 1.15 -40.10 18.16
CA GLN A 96 1.06 -41.24 19.11
C GLN A 96 2.14 -42.30 18.94
N TYR A 97 2.90 -42.28 17.86
CA TYR A 97 3.99 -43.22 17.52
C TYR A 97 5.38 -42.60 17.74
N GLY A 98 5.43 -41.38 18.29
CA GLY A 98 6.68 -40.64 18.48
C GLY A 98 7.28 -40.07 17.19
N GLU A 99 6.49 -39.92 16.12
CA GLU A 99 6.95 -39.34 14.86
C GLU A 99 6.55 -37.87 14.78
N LEU A 100 7.50 -37.02 14.41
CA LEU A 100 7.25 -35.60 14.20
C LEU A 100 6.37 -35.40 12.98
N CYS A 101 5.32 -34.60 13.12
CA CYS A 101 4.40 -34.29 12.03
C CYS A 101 3.72 -32.93 12.23
N PRO A 102 3.25 -32.30 11.15
CA PRO A 102 2.52 -31.04 11.24
C PRO A 102 1.23 -31.25 12.06
N GLN A 103 1.13 -30.51 13.19
CA GLN A 103 -0.02 -30.59 14.12
C GLN A 103 -0.18 -29.30 14.92
N GLN A 104 -0.87 -28.31 14.39
CA GLN A 104 -1.05 -26.99 15.00
C GLN A 104 -1.62 -27.06 16.43
N ASP A 105 -2.78 -27.71 16.64
CA ASP A 105 -3.47 -27.69 17.94
C ASP A 105 -2.66 -28.39 19.04
N LYS A 106 -1.95 -29.47 18.69
CA LYS A 106 -1.12 -30.21 19.63
C LYS A 106 0.18 -29.47 19.96
N ALA A 107 0.81 -28.87 18.97
CA ALA A 107 1.98 -28.01 19.16
C ALA A 107 1.67 -26.86 20.14
N LEU A 108 0.55 -26.20 19.95
CA LEU A 108 0.09 -25.12 20.83
C LEU A 108 -0.28 -25.62 22.23
N GLU A 109 -0.80 -26.84 22.36
CA GLU A 109 -1.04 -27.48 23.66
C GLU A 109 0.26 -27.76 24.41
N GLU A 110 1.26 -28.31 23.71
CA GLU A 110 2.59 -28.60 24.28
C GLU A 110 3.36 -27.34 24.65
N LEU A 111 3.11 -26.21 23.95
CA LEU A 111 3.59 -24.88 24.31
C LEU A 111 2.83 -24.23 25.49
N GLY A 112 1.79 -24.88 26.02
CA GLY A 112 1.03 -24.43 27.17
C GLY A 112 -0.12 -23.46 26.86
N PHE A 113 -0.52 -23.31 25.59
CA PHE A 113 -1.67 -22.49 25.25
C PHE A 113 -2.97 -23.20 25.58
N GLU A 114 -3.81 -22.55 26.37
CA GLU A 114 -5.13 -23.05 26.72
C GLU A 114 -6.21 -22.52 25.78
N LEU A 115 -7.39 -23.14 25.81
CA LEU A 115 -8.56 -22.63 25.12
C LEU A 115 -9.04 -21.35 25.81
N PRO A 116 -9.49 -20.31 25.09
CA PRO A 116 -10.11 -19.12 25.69
C PRO A 116 -11.25 -19.47 26.65
N LYS A 117 -11.99 -20.52 26.32
CA LYS A 117 -13.09 -21.04 27.12
C LYS A 117 -12.92 -22.57 27.29
N PRO A 118 -12.20 -23.02 28.34
CA PRO A 118 -11.85 -24.44 28.48
C PRO A 118 -13.06 -25.39 28.58
N ASN A 119 -14.19 -24.87 29.08
CA ASN A 119 -15.42 -25.65 29.29
C ASN A 119 -16.35 -25.67 28.04
N GLU A 120 -16.01 -24.94 26.98
CA GLU A 120 -16.78 -24.92 25.74
C GLU A 120 -16.11 -25.79 24.67
N LYS A 121 -16.93 -26.23 23.70
CA LYS A 121 -16.42 -27.00 22.56
C LYS A 121 -15.46 -26.17 21.72
N LYS A 122 -14.35 -26.80 21.28
CA LYS A 122 -13.43 -26.20 20.29
C LYS A 122 -14.17 -25.79 19.02
N GLY A 123 -13.86 -24.62 18.50
CA GLY A 123 -14.47 -24.08 17.30
C GLY A 123 -13.78 -22.80 16.81
N LYS A 124 -14.38 -22.14 15.80
CA LYS A 124 -13.85 -20.91 15.17
C LYS A 124 -13.50 -19.82 16.19
N HIS A 125 -14.29 -19.69 17.25
CA HIS A 125 -14.14 -18.64 18.28
C HIS A 125 -13.66 -19.18 19.63
N ASN A 126 -13.21 -20.44 19.68
CA ASN A 126 -12.65 -21.07 20.87
C ASN A 126 -11.57 -22.08 20.48
N ASN A 127 -10.36 -21.60 20.21
CA ASN A 127 -9.21 -22.42 19.82
C ASN A 127 -7.91 -21.81 20.34
N ARG A 128 -6.87 -22.63 20.46
CA ARG A 128 -5.56 -22.23 20.98
C ARG A 128 -4.84 -21.25 20.07
N LYS A 129 -5.10 -21.33 18.75
CA LYS A 129 -4.48 -20.42 17.76
C LYS A 129 -4.84 -18.96 18.02
N MET A 130 -6.07 -18.67 18.42
CA MET A 130 -6.48 -17.31 18.76
C MET A 130 -5.64 -16.75 19.92
N VAL A 131 -5.36 -17.56 20.93
CA VAL A 131 -4.54 -17.13 22.09
C VAL A 131 -3.08 -16.96 21.68
N PHE A 132 -2.57 -17.87 20.86
CA PHE A 132 -1.22 -17.77 20.30
C PHE A 132 -1.06 -16.51 19.46
N ASP A 133 -2.00 -16.22 18.56
CA ASP A 133 -1.95 -15.03 17.71
C ASP A 133 -2.00 -13.73 18.53
N ASP A 134 -2.81 -13.70 19.57
CA ASP A 134 -2.88 -12.55 20.49
C ASP A 134 -1.57 -12.36 21.24
N GLU A 135 -0.93 -13.44 21.73
CA GLU A 135 0.37 -13.37 22.37
C GLU A 135 1.49 -12.96 21.40
N CYS A 136 1.48 -13.46 20.18
CA CYS A 136 2.41 -13.01 19.13
C CYS A 136 2.25 -11.52 18.82
N ARG A 137 1.00 -11.05 18.71
CA ARG A 137 0.69 -9.63 18.51
C ARG A 137 1.20 -8.78 19.70
N LYS A 138 0.94 -9.18 20.93
CA LYS A 138 1.44 -8.49 22.13
C LYS A 138 2.97 -8.46 22.18
N LEU A 139 3.63 -9.54 21.82
CA LEU A 139 5.08 -9.61 21.74
C LEU A 139 5.60 -8.59 20.72
N PHE A 140 5.05 -8.57 19.52
CA PHE A 140 5.43 -7.61 18.47
C PHE A 140 5.23 -6.16 18.93
N ILE A 141 4.07 -5.84 19.51
CA ILE A 141 3.77 -4.49 20.05
C ILE A 141 4.77 -4.12 21.14
N SER A 142 5.11 -5.04 22.08
CA SER A 142 6.05 -4.77 23.15
C SER A 142 7.45 -4.41 22.63
N ILE A 143 7.88 -5.05 21.55
CA ILE A 143 9.16 -4.76 20.90
C ILE A 143 9.08 -3.39 20.21
N CYS A 144 8.00 -3.08 19.53
CA CYS A 144 7.78 -1.76 18.93
C CYS A 144 7.85 -0.64 19.97
N GLN A 145 7.17 -0.82 21.10
CA GLN A 145 7.18 0.15 22.22
C GLN A 145 8.57 0.30 22.83
N LYS A 146 9.33 -0.79 22.98
CA LYS A 146 10.73 -0.77 23.43
C LYS A 146 11.63 0.03 22.50
N GLN A 147 11.34 0.02 21.20
CA GLN A 147 12.02 0.83 20.17
C GLN A 147 11.48 2.28 20.09
N GLY A 148 10.60 2.68 21.02
CA GLY A 148 10.08 4.03 21.12
C GLY A 148 8.89 4.36 20.21
N LEU A 149 8.28 3.36 19.59
CA LEU A 149 7.07 3.57 18.77
C LEU A 149 5.83 3.61 19.68
N ASN A 150 4.97 4.59 19.44
CA ASN A 150 3.66 4.67 20.07
C ASN A 150 2.65 3.89 19.23
N ILE A 151 2.27 2.70 19.69
CA ILE A 151 1.35 1.80 18.99
C ILE A 151 0.13 1.55 19.87
N ASP A 152 -1.05 1.64 19.26
CA ASP A 152 -2.29 1.30 19.91
C ASP A 152 -2.35 -0.20 20.21
N ILE A 153 -2.57 -0.53 21.47
CA ILE A 153 -2.65 -1.92 21.94
C ILE A 153 -3.97 -2.55 21.49
N GLU A 154 -5.06 -1.77 21.55
CA GLU A 154 -6.38 -2.27 21.19
C GLU A 154 -6.49 -2.49 19.67
N PRO A 155 -7.00 -3.67 19.25
CA PRO A 155 -7.19 -3.92 17.83
C PRO A 155 -8.32 -3.04 17.28
N VAL A 156 -8.00 -2.28 16.23
CA VAL A 156 -8.99 -1.52 15.48
C VAL A 156 -9.57 -2.44 14.40
N TYR A 157 -10.80 -2.88 14.61
CA TYR A 157 -11.53 -3.62 13.57
C TYR A 157 -12.19 -2.61 12.63
N GLY A 158 -11.67 -2.54 11.40
CA GLY A 158 -12.17 -1.59 10.40
C GLY A 158 -13.61 -1.84 9.92
N GLY A 159 -14.28 -2.88 10.42
CA GLY A 159 -15.67 -3.21 10.06
C GLY A 159 -15.88 -3.63 8.60
N VAL A 160 -14.82 -3.75 7.83
CA VAL A 160 -14.87 -4.10 6.40
C VAL A 160 -14.53 -5.59 6.27
N SER A 161 -15.33 -6.32 5.48
CA SER A 161 -15.01 -7.71 5.12
C SER A 161 -13.69 -7.75 4.33
N TYR A 162 -12.92 -8.83 4.53
CA TYR A 162 -11.72 -9.09 3.72
C TYR A 162 -12.07 -9.03 2.24
N LEU A 163 -11.31 -8.23 1.51
CA LEU A 163 -11.35 -8.16 0.05
C LEU A 163 -10.06 -8.74 -0.49
N GLU A 164 -10.15 -9.51 -1.57
CA GLU A 164 -8.96 -9.91 -2.32
C GLU A 164 -8.17 -8.68 -2.77
N LYS A 165 -6.83 -8.78 -2.83
CA LYS A 165 -5.94 -7.66 -3.17
C LYS A 165 -6.39 -6.92 -4.45
N GLN A 166 -6.80 -7.66 -5.47
CA GLN A 166 -7.29 -7.07 -6.73
C GLN A 166 -8.61 -6.32 -6.56
N ASP A 167 -9.55 -6.87 -5.81
CA ASP A 167 -10.83 -6.23 -5.53
C ASP A 167 -10.66 -4.96 -4.70
N PHE A 168 -9.75 -4.97 -3.73
CA PHE A 168 -9.38 -3.79 -2.94
C PHE A 168 -8.75 -2.70 -3.82
N ILE A 169 -7.85 -3.05 -4.73
CA ILE A 169 -7.25 -2.11 -5.68
C ILE A 169 -8.32 -1.53 -6.59
N ILE A 170 -9.20 -2.37 -7.16
CA ILE A 170 -10.30 -1.96 -8.02
C ILE A 170 -11.24 -1.01 -7.28
N MET A 171 -11.62 -1.37 -6.05
CA MET A 171 -12.50 -0.53 -5.21
C MET A 171 -11.88 0.84 -4.93
N ASN A 172 -10.58 0.89 -4.59
CA ASN A 172 -9.89 2.15 -4.35
C ASN A 172 -9.70 2.97 -5.62
N GLN A 173 -9.44 2.32 -6.76
CA GLN A 173 -9.38 3.00 -8.05
C GLN A 173 -10.75 3.55 -8.44
N GLN A 174 -11.83 2.79 -8.24
CA GLN A 174 -13.19 3.24 -8.51
C GLN A 174 -13.54 4.45 -7.63
N LYS A 175 -13.27 4.39 -6.33
CA LYS A 175 -13.47 5.52 -5.42
C LYS A 175 -12.76 6.79 -5.88
N ARG A 176 -11.49 6.67 -6.32
CA ARG A 176 -10.73 7.80 -6.88
C ARG A 176 -11.30 8.30 -8.20
N ILE A 177 -11.87 7.41 -9.02
CA ILE A 177 -12.55 7.76 -10.26
C ILE A 177 -13.84 8.52 -9.94
N ASP A 178 -14.63 8.02 -8.99
CA ASP A 178 -15.90 8.64 -8.59
C ASP A 178 -15.67 10.03 -7.97
N GLU A 179 -14.64 10.17 -7.10
CA GLU A 179 -14.24 11.47 -6.53
C GLU A 179 -13.82 12.46 -7.64
N LYS A 180 -13.02 12.02 -8.62
CA LYS A 180 -12.62 12.85 -9.75
C LYS A 180 -13.78 13.15 -10.68
N GLN A 181 -14.69 12.20 -10.88
CA GLN A 181 -15.89 12.41 -11.68
C GLN A 181 -16.84 13.42 -11.02
N ALA A 182 -17.03 13.34 -9.69
CA ALA A 182 -17.82 14.31 -8.95
C ALA A 182 -17.22 15.73 -9.04
N VAL A 183 -15.88 15.83 -9.02
CA VAL A 183 -15.20 17.13 -9.27
C VAL A 183 -15.43 17.60 -10.69
N LEU A 184 -15.33 16.71 -11.69
CA LEU A 184 -15.59 17.02 -13.09
C LEU A 184 -17.05 17.42 -13.33
N ASP A 185 -18.00 16.69 -12.74
CA ASP A 185 -19.43 16.99 -12.84
C ASP A 185 -19.76 18.33 -12.16
N GLY A 186 -19.14 18.61 -10.99
CA GLY A 186 -19.24 19.92 -10.32
C GLY A 186 -18.63 21.07 -11.12
N LEU A 187 -17.59 20.80 -11.89
CA LEU A 187 -17.00 21.74 -12.85
C LEU A 187 -17.90 21.89 -14.09
N MET A 188 -18.47 20.82 -14.59
CA MET A 188 -19.41 20.85 -15.72
C MET A 188 -20.71 21.58 -15.40
N MET A 189 -21.27 21.44 -14.20
CA MET A 189 -22.46 22.22 -13.75
C MET A 189 -22.19 23.74 -13.69
N LYS A 190 -20.94 24.14 -13.56
CA LYS A 190 -20.56 25.57 -13.63
C LYS A 190 -20.33 26.05 -15.07
N ILE A 191 -20.47 25.19 -16.07
CA ILE A 191 -20.22 25.46 -17.50
C ILE A 191 -21.52 25.76 -18.27
N GLU A 192 -22.52 26.37 -17.66
CA GLU A 192 -23.56 27.03 -18.47
C GLU A 192 -23.03 28.30 -19.19
N ASP A 193 -21.86 28.82 -18.79
CA ASP A 193 -21.17 29.89 -19.51
C ASP A 193 -19.71 29.49 -19.79
N VAL A 194 -19.52 28.73 -20.88
CA VAL A 194 -18.20 28.17 -21.30
C VAL A 194 -17.13 29.25 -21.43
N ASN A 195 -17.48 30.48 -21.79
CA ASN A 195 -16.54 31.57 -21.99
C ASN A 195 -16.02 32.10 -20.66
N VAL A 196 -16.89 32.26 -19.66
CA VAL A 196 -16.50 32.74 -18.31
C VAL A 196 -15.63 31.72 -17.57
N VAL A 197 -15.93 30.42 -17.74
CA VAL A 197 -15.14 29.35 -17.11
C VAL A 197 -13.79 29.19 -17.78
N VAL A 198 -13.72 29.31 -19.10
CA VAL A 198 -12.44 29.28 -19.83
C VAL A 198 -11.60 30.50 -19.46
N GLU A 199 -12.18 31.69 -19.37
CA GLU A 199 -11.45 32.88 -18.91
C GLU A 199 -10.94 32.74 -17.49
N LYS A 200 -11.81 32.30 -16.54
CA LYS A 200 -11.40 32.07 -15.15
C LYS A 200 -10.38 30.94 -14.99
N ALA A 201 -10.52 29.83 -15.74
CA ALA A 201 -9.55 28.76 -15.72
C ALA A 201 -8.21 29.17 -16.34
N VAL A 202 -8.24 30.00 -17.37
CA VAL A 202 -7.05 30.59 -17.98
C VAL A 202 -6.38 31.55 -16.99
N ASP A 203 -7.16 32.40 -16.30
CA ASP A 203 -6.63 33.34 -15.32
C ASP A 203 -6.02 32.59 -14.13
N LEU A 204 -6.71 31.60 -13.56
CA LEU A 204 -6.22 30.78 -12.46
C LEU A 204 -5.00 29.94 -12.85
N ALA A 205 -4.99 29.37 -14.05
CA ALA A 205 -3.86 28.61 -14.55
C ALA A 205 -2.67 29.53 -14.88
N TYR A 206 -2.95 30.76 -15.34
CA TYR A 206 -1.93 31.76 -15.55
C TYR A 206 -1.32 32.24 -14.22
N GLU A 207 -2.15 32.53 -13.20
CA GLU A 207 -1.66 32.89 -11.85
C GLU A 207 -0.80 31.77 -11.28
N LYS A 208 -1.25 30.51 -11.33
CA LYS A 208 -0.46 29.37 -10.84
C LYS A 208 0.80 29.11 -11.67
N ALA A 209 0.72 29.26 -13.00
CA ALA A 209 1.91 29.17 -13.83
C ALA A 209 2.88 30.31 -13.53
N CYS A 210 2.38 31.53 -13.29
CA CYS A 210 3.20 32.67 -12.88
C CYS A 210 3.80 32.48 -11.49
N GLU A 211 3.07 31.89 -10.52
CA GLU A 211 3.62 31.54 -9.19
C GLU A 211 4.77 30.53 -9.32
N VAL A 212 4.55 29.44 -10.04
CA VAL A 212 5.55 28.37 -10.27
C VAL A 212 6.74 28.91 -11.09
N VAL A 213 6.47 29.76 -12.08
CA VAL A 213 7.48 30.39 -12.94
C VAL A 213 8.23 31.46 -12.15
N THR A 214 7.55 32.24 -11.30
CA THR A 214 8.22 33.28 -10.49
C THR A 214 9.22 32.69 -9.50
N GLU A 215 8.97 31.51 -8.96
CA GLU A 215 9.93 30.79 -8.13
C GLU A 215 11.15 30.25 -8.93
N ARG A 216 10.96 29.89 -10.19
CA ARG A 216 12.03 29.34 -11.04
C ARG A 216 12.74 30.38 -11.95
N VAL A 217 12.06 31.46 -12.31
CA VAL A 217 12.63 32.54 -13.18
C VAL A 217 13.84 33.27 -12.55
N LYS A 218 14.17 32.98 -11.29
CA LYS A 218 15.48 33.44 -10.78
C LYS A 218 16.70 32.75 -11.45
N GLU A 219 16.53 31.73 -12.27
CA GLU A 219 17.65 30.95 -12.80
C GLU A 219 17.64 30.63 -14.31
N GLU A 220 16.53 30.70 -15.08
CA GLU A 220 16.53 30.33 -16.52
C GLU A 220 15.58 31.15 -17.41
N THR A 221 15.89 31.21 -18.68
CA THR A 221 15.25 32.09 -19.68
C THR A 221 13.81 31.67 -20.06
N VAL A 222 12.93 32.64 -20.27
CA VAL A 222 11.51 32.51 -20.67
C VAL A 222 11.25 31.51 -21.80
N LYS A 223 12.22 31.23 -22.64
CA LYS A 223 12.11 30.23 -23.73
C LYS A 223 11.94 28.81 -23.20
N HIS A 224 12.60 28.48 -22.12
CA HIS A 224 12.49 27.18 -21.46
C HIS A 224 11.09 26.93 -20.86
N ASP A 225 10.45 27.98 -20.34
CA ASP A 225 9.13 27.87 -19.70
C ASP A 225 8.01 27.59 -20.70
N VAL A 226 8.08 28.21 -21.90
CA VAL A 226 7.15 27.95 -23.01
C VAL A 226 7.27 26.49 -23.49
N ASP A 227 8.49 25.97 -23.58
CA ASP A 227 8.74 24.60 -23.99
C ASP A 227 8.18 23.61 -22.96
N VAL A 228 8.38 23.84 -21.67
CA VAL A 228 7.82 23.02 -20.58
C VAL A 228 6.27 22.96 -20.65
N VAL A 229 5.61 24.10 -20.87
CA VAL A 229 4.14 24.15 -20.95
C VAL A 229 3.63 23.41 -22.21
N LYS A 230 4.31 23.52 -23.34
CA LYS A 230 4.01 22.78 -24.58
C LYS A 230 4.18 21.28 -24.39
N ASP A 231 5.30 20.84 -23.79
CA ASP A 231 5.57 19.45 -23.49
C ASP A 231 4.51 18.83 -22.55
N TYR A 232 4.10 19.58 -21.53
CA TYR A 232 3.00 19.16 -20.66
C TYR A 232 1.67 19.03 -21.40
N GLY A 233 1.39 19.95 -22.32
CA GLY A 233 0.23 19.88 -23.21
C GLY A 233 0.24 18.62 -24.08
N GLU A 234 1.37 18.25 -24.63
CA GLU A 234 1.54 17.02 -25.38
C GLU A 234 1.34 15.76 -24.53
N LEU A 235 1.87 15.75 -23.30
CA LEU A 235 1.68 14.64 -22.36
C LEU A 235 0.20 14.44 -22.03
N LEU A 236 -0.58 15.52 -21.85
CA LEU A 236 -2.02 15.43 -21.63
C LEU A 236 -2.77 14.84 -22.83
N GLN A 237 -2.37 15.18 -24.07
CA GLN A 237 -2.97 14.62 -25.29
C GLN A 237 -2.68 13.13 -25.47
N LYS A 238 -1.50 12.66 -25.03
CA LYS A 238 -1.07 11.25 -25.11
C LYS A 238 -1.74 10.36 -24.05
N GLN A 239 -2.47 10.90 -23.05
CA GLN A 239 -3.17 10.10 -22.05
C GLN A 239 -4.27 9.22 -22.67
N PRO A 240 -4.42 7.96 -22.24
CA PRO A 240 -5.47 7.07 -22.73
C PRO A 240 -6.86 7.61 -22.38
N LYS A 241 -7.87 7.26 -23.20
CA LYS A 241 -9.27 7.74 -23.04
C LYS A 241 -9.90 7.40 -21.69
N GLU A 242 -9.44 6.31 -21.09
CA GLU A 242 -9.85 5.87 -19.74
C GLU A 242 -9.39 6.83 -18.61
N LYS A 243 -8.32 7.58 -18.87
CA LYS A 243 -7.78 8.57 -17.91
C LYS A 243 -8.20 10.00 -18.23
N LEU A 244 -8.41 10.32 -19.50
CA LEU A 244 -8.78 11.66 -19.94
C LEU A 244 -9.68 11.60 -21.17
N SER A 245 -10.94 12.02 -21.04
CA SER A 245 -11.91 12.02 -22.14
C SER A 245 -11.50 12.96 -23.28
N ASP A 246 -12.00 12.72 -24.49
CA ASP A 246 -11.71 13.57 -25.67
C ASP A 246 -12.19 15.02 -25.45
N SER A 247 -13.30 15.21 -24.74
CA SER A 247 -13.79 16.54 -24.37
C SER A 247 -12.85 17.25 -23.39
N SER A 248 -12.33 16.53 -22.39
CA SER A 248 -11.35 17.05 -21.45
C SER A 248 -10.01 17.39 -22.11
N LYS A 249 -9.59 16.59 -23.11
CA LYS A 249 -8.40 16.88 -23.92
C LYS A 249 -8.56 18.15 -24.74
N SER A 250 -9.74 18.36 -25.31
CA SER A 250 -10.05 19.59 -26.06
C SER A 250 -9.98 20.84 -25.17
N VAL A 251 -10.53 20.76 -23.96
CA VAL A 251 -10.45 21.85 -22.97
C VAL A 251 -9.00 22.07 -22.54
N ALA A 252 -8.27 21.02 -22.20
CA ALA A 252 -6.86 21.09 -21.83
C ALA A 252 -6.01 21.74 -22.92
N SER A 253 -6.23 21.40 -24.19
CA SER A 253 -5.54 22.02 -25.32
C SER A 253 -5.80 23.51 -25.43
N LYS A 254 -7.06 23.95 -25.26
CA LYS A 254 -7.41 25.40 -25.27
C LYS A 254 -6.74 26.12 -24.12
N VAL A 255 -6.73 25.54 -22.91
CA VAL A 255 -6.07 26.12 -21.73
C VAL A 255 -4.56 26.23 -21.95
N VAL A 256 -3.91 25.17 -22.41
CA VAL A 256 -2.47 25.17 -22.71
C VAL A 256 -2.11 26.25 -23.75
N ASN A 257 -2.85 26.30 -24.87
CA ASN A 257 -2.62 27.29 -25.92
C ASN A 257 -2.80 28.73 -25.39
N ALA A 258 -3.79 28.98 -24.54
CA ALA A 258 -4.02 30.28 -23.93
C ALA A 258 -2.89 30.67 -22.96
N ILE A 259 -2.36 29.69 -22.18
CA ILE A 259 -1.20 29.91 -21.29
C ILE A 259 0.04 30.26 -22.12
N VAL A 260 0.35 29.47 -23.16
CA VAL A 260 1.48 29.70 -24.07
C VAL A 260 1.40 31.09 -24.67
N PHE A 261 0.22 31.46 -25.22
CA PHE A 261 0.01 32.77 -25.81
C PHE A 261 0.26 33.92 -24.80
N ARG A 262 -0.20 33.76 -23.57
CA ARG A 262 0.02 34.79 -22.51
C ARG A 262 1.48 34.86 -22.07
N LEU A 263 2.18 33.72 -21.96
CA LEU A 263 3.60 33.69 -21.64
C LEU A 263 4.43 34.36 -22.76
N GLU A 264 4.15 34.03 -24.03
CA GLU A 264 4.81 34.67 -25.17
C GLU A 264 4.54 36.17 -25.23
N LYS A 265 3.30 36.60 -24.99
CA LYS A 265 2.95 38.02 -24.94
C LYS A 265 3.60 38.75 -23.76
N ALA A 266 3.58 38.16 -22.57
CA ALA A 266 4.25 38.69 -21.38
C ALA A 266 5.76 38.79 -21.57
N SER A 267 6.36 37.79 -22.23
CA SER A 267 7.78 37.80 -22.61
C SER A 267 8.12 38.95 -23.58
N GLN A 268 7.25 39.21 -24.57
CA GLN A 268 7.48 40.31 -25.51
C GLN A 268 7.37 41.67 -24.80
N VAL A 269 6.41 41.85 -23.88
CA VAL A 269 6.27 43.05 -23.09
C VAL A 269 7.49 43.24 -22.15
N PHE A 270 7.92 42.18 -21.51
CA PHE A 270 9.09 42.18 -20.62
C PHE A 270 10.38 42.48 -21.38
N LEU A 271 10.59 41.84 -22.55
CA LEU A 271 11.70 42.17 -23.44
C LEU A 271 11.65 43.63 -23.92
N GLY A 272 10.45 44.11 -24.29
CA GLY A 272 10.23 45.50 -24.64
C GLY A 272 10.59 46.47 -23.50
N ASN A 273 10.19 46.14 -22.29
CA ASN A 273 10.52 46.94 -21.07
C ASN A 273 12.01 46.87 -20.75
N ILE A 274 12.66 45.72 -20.87
CA ILE A 274 14.11 45.58 -20.68
C ILE A 274 14.88 46.37 -21.75
N ILE A 275 14.46 46.23 -23.02
CA ILE A 275 15.09 46.99 -24.14
C ILE A 275 14.91 48.47 -23.93
N SER A 276 13.71 48.91 -23.51
CA SER A 276 13.46 50.32 -23.17
C SER A 276 14.32 50.80 -21.98
N ALA A 277 14.40 50.00 -20.91
CA ALA A 277 15.22 50.32 -19.73
C ALA A 277 16.73 50.28 -20.04
N LEU A 278 17.16 49.44 -20.99
CA LEU A 278 18.56 49.40 -21.44
C LEU A 278 18.91 50.57 -22.37
N ASN A 279 17.90 51.13 -23.08
CA ASN A 279 18.07 52.26 -23.98
C ASN A 279 17.81 53.59 -23.33
N GLU A 280 17.30 53.63 -22.08
CA GLU A 280 17.24 54.89 -21.33
C GLU A 280 18.66 55.37 -20.98
N PRO A 281 19.05 56.60 -21.42
CA PRO A 281 20.36 57.14 -21.04
C PRO A 281 20.42 57.26 -19.53
N LYS A 282 21.37 56.60 -18.89
CA LYS A 282 21.68 56.79 -17.47
C LYS A 282 22.13 58.21 -17.29
N ASN A 283 21.19 59.12 -17.11
CA ASN A 283 21.49 60.45 -16.61
C ASN A 283 21.90 60.31 -15.16
N LYS A 284 23.18 60.37 -14.95
CA LYS A 284 23.80 60.85 -13.75
C LYS A 284 24.65 62.04 -14.11
#